data_3ab74339d70c471fbcad05cdaaf41fef
#
_entry.id   3ab74339d70c471fbcad05cdaaf41fef
#
_cell.length_a   1.000
_cell.length_b   1.000
_cell.length_c   1.000
_cell.angle_alpha   90.00
_cell.angle_beta   90.00
_cell.angle_gamma   90.00
#
_symmetry.space_group_name_H-M   'P 1'
#
loop_
_entity.id
_entity.type
_entity.pdbx_description
1 polymer ?
#
loop_
_entity_poly.entity_id
_entity_poly.type
_entity_poly.pdbx_seq_one_letter_code
_entity_poly.pdbx_strand_id
1 'polypeptide(L)'
;LQALKLLRSEGVAAAWVHINGSFLAVLIAGILTSLFSLARVMQFLLAEHPLPLWSFFTGLIIGSVIYLLRQNPPRRKIDQLMFALGVVIAYGISIAPAVALEGNHITMFFAGSIALCAMILPGISGSFILVLLGLYPVFITAIANFQLDILLVFASGGVLGLMLFSRFLTWLLSRFHTMVIATMCGFLVGSLNVIWPWKLVTESVISQSGKVIVLASENLLPGEFSRAVGQDPLTLLCVIALSLGLVLVLGLEYIGVKYRQQAPGGD
;
A
#
# COMPACT_ATOMS: atom_id res chain seq x y z
N LEU A 1 -3.29 14.79 25.48
CA LEU A 1 -3.80 15.04 26.84
C LEU A 1 -3.50 16.49 27.28
N GLN A 2 -2.30 17.05 27.04
CA GLN A 2 -1.97 18.43 27.38
C GLN A 2 -2.81 19.47 26.59
N ALA A 3 -2.99 19.24 25.28
CA ALA A 3 -3.83 20.11 24.44
C ALA A 3 -5.29 20.17 24.91
N LEU A 4 -5.85 19.03 25.38
CA LEU A 4 -7.19 18.96 25.94
C LEU A 4 -7.31 19.71 27.28
N LYS A 5 -6.25 19.73 28.11
CA LYS A 5 -6.21 20.51 29.33
C LYS A 5 -6.16 22.00 29.03
N LEU A 6 -5.33 22.44 28.07
CA LEU A 6 -5.21 23.83 27.62
C LEU A 6 -6.52 24.36 27.01
N LEU A 7 -7.25 23.50 26.26
CA LEU A 7 -8.55 23.85 25.70
C LEU A 7 -9.58 24.22 26.78
N ARG A 8 -9.47 23.60 27.97
CA ARG A 8 -10.37 23.78 29.09
C ARG A 8 -9.96 24.91 30.03
N SER A 9 -8.64 25.25 30.10
CA SER A 9 -8.09 26.28 31.01
C SER A 9 -7.78 27.62 30.36
N GLU A 10 -7.33 27.64 29.11
CA GLU A 10 -6.80 28.84 28.43
C GLU A 10 -7.48 29.14 27.07
N GLY A 11 -8.48 28.33 26.71
CA GLY A 11 -9.27 28.52 25.49
C GLY A 11 -8.67 27.95 24.21
N VAL A 12 -9.46 28.06 23.13
CA VAL A 12 -9.16 27.46 21.81
C VAL A 12 -7.87 28.00 21.20
N ALA A 13 -7.57 29.30 21.40
CA ALA A 13 -6.39 29.94 20.82
C ALA A 13 -5.08 29.39 21.40
N ALA A 14 -5.00 29.17 22.71
CA ALA A 14 -3.82 28.59 23.34
C ALA A 14 -3.60 27.12 22.93
N ALA A 15 -4.67 26.33 22.84
CA ALA A 15 -4.61 24.97 22.34
C ALA A 15 -4.17 24.93 20.87
N TRP A 16 -4.67 25.85 20.03
CA TRP A 16 -4.30 25.97 18.62
C TRP A 16 -2.81 26.22 18.41
N VAL A 17 -2.24 27.14 19.18
CA VAL A 17 -0.79 27.44 19.14
C VAL A 17 0.02 26.23 19.61
N HIS A 18 -0.43 25.56 20.68
CA HIS A 18 0.27 24.42 21.26
C HIS A 18 0.38 23.21 20.29
N ILE A 19 -0.66 22.96 19.50
CA ILE A 19 -0.67 21.87 18.48
C ILE A 19 -0.12 22.32 17.13
N ASN A 20 0.44 23.53 17.01
CA ASN A 20 0.81 24.13 15.72
C ASN A 20 -0.36 24.08 14.71
N GLY A 21 -1.54 24.54 15.14
CA GLY A 21 -2.80 24.38 14.40
C GLY A 21 -2.76 24.95 12.98
N SER A 22 -2.02 26.04 12.75
CA SER A 22 -1.82 26.60 11.41
C SER A 22 -1.08 25.65 10.48
N PHE A 23 -0.01 25.01 10.98
CA PHE A 23 0.71 23.99 10.23
C PHE A 23 -0.22 22.79 9.92
N LEU A 24 -0.97 22.33 10.93
CA LEU A 24 -1.90 21.22 10.78
C LEU A 24 -3.02 21.52 9.77
N ALA A 25 -3.56 22.76 9.79
CA ALA A 25 -4.58 23.20 8.84
C ALA A 25 -4.04 23.24 7.39
N VAL A 26 -2.85 23.80 7.18
CA VAL A 26 -2.21 23.82 5.85
C VAL A 26 -1.90 22.40 5.38
N LEU A 27 -1.42 21.52 6.27
CA LEU A 27 -1.15 20.12 5.97
C LEU A 27 -2.44 19.40 5.55
N ILE A 28 -3.52 19.53 6.34
CA ILE A 28 -4.82 18.91 6.03
C ILE A 28 -5.38 19.46 4.72
N ALA A 29 -5.33 20.77 4.50
CA ALA A 29 -5.77 21.38 3.26
C ALA A 29 -4.98 20.85 2.05
N GLY A 30 -3.66 20.71 2.17
CA GLY A 30 -2.80 20.12 1.15
C GLY A 30 -3.17 18.67 0.85
N ILE A 31 -3.38 17.86 1.89
CA ILE A 31 -3.80 16.47 1.76
C ILE A 31 -5.15 16.37 1.05
N LEU A 32 -6.15 17.14 1.47
CA LEU A 32 -7.48 17.13 0.86
C LEU A 32 -7.43 17.58 -0.60
N THR A 33 -6.74 18.69 -0.89
CA THR A 33 -6.59 19.17 -2.27
C THR A 33 -5.92 18.14 -3.16
N SER A 34 -4.83 17.52 -2.68
CA SER A 34 -4.13 16.44 -3.40
C SER A 34 -5.04 15.22 -3.60
N LEU A 35 -5.77 14.81 -2.56
CA LEU A 35 -6.66 13.67 -2.62
C LEU A 35 -7.78 13.89 -3.66
N PHE A 36 -8.45 15.04 -3.64
CA PHE A 36 -9.55 15.31 -4.58
C PHE A 36 -9.06 15.52 -6.01
N SER A 37 -7.94 16.20 -6.23
CA SER A 37 -7.39 16.40 -7.57
C SER A 37 -6.85 15.09 -8.16
N LEU A 38 -6.04 14.35 -7.37
CA LEU A 38 -5.43 13.11 -7.83
C LEU A 38 -6.47 11.99 -8.01
N ALA A 39 -7.51 11.95 -7.17
CA ALA A 39 -8.56 10.93 -7.29
C ALA A 39 -9.26 10.99 -8.65
N ARG A 40 -9.57 12.19 -9.17
CA ARG A 40 -10.17 12.35 -10.50
C ARG A 40 -9.25 11.88 -11.60
N VAL A 41 -7.97 12.25 -11.52
CA VAL A 41 -6.96 11.81 -12.49
C VAL A 41 -6.81 10.29 -12.45
N MET A 42 -6.76 9.68 -11.26
CA MET A 42 -6.66 8.24 -11.10
C MET A 42 -7.90 7.52 -11.65
N GLN A 43 -9.11 8.04 -11.38
CA GLN A 43 -10.34 7.47 -11.92
C GLN A 43 -10.34 7.49 -13.45
N PHE A 44 -9.95 8.59 -14.07
CA PHE A 44 -9.81 8.69 -15.52
C PHE A 44 -8.78 7.70 -16.08
N LEU A 45 -7.58 7.66 -15.49
CA LEU A 45 -6.51 6.77 -15.95
C LEU A 45 -6.87 5.29 -15.77
N LEU A 46 -7.56 4.93 -14.68
CA LEU A 46 -8.02 3.56 -14.43
C LEU A 46 -9.15 3.14 -15.41
N ALA A 47 -9.98 4.09 -15.84
CA ALA A 47 -11.07 3.81 -16.76
C ALA A 47 -10.59 3.71 -18.22
N GLU A 48 -9.76 4.67 -18.66
CA GLU A 48 -9.38 4.81 -20.08
C GLU A 48 -8.02 4.17 -20.40
N HIS A 49 -7.08 4.17 -19.44
CA HIS A 49 -5.69 3.73 -19.66
C HIS A 49 -5.15 2.82 -18.54
N PRO A 50 -5.84 1.72 -18.19
CA PRO A 50 -5.42 0.86 -17.08
C PRO A 50 -4.06 0.20 -17.31
N LEU A 51 -3.78 -0.31 -18.52
CA LEU A 51 -2.53 -1.01 -18.83
C LEU A 51 -1.28 -0.14 -18.65
N PRO A 52 -1.20 1.08 -19.25
CA PRO A 52 -0.08 1.97 -19.02
C PRO A 52 0.05 2.43 -17.58
N LEU A 53 -1.06 2.64 -16.87
CA LEU A 53 -1.03 3.04 -15.46
C LEU A 53 -0.43 1.97 -14.56
N TRP A 54 -0.83 0.71 -14.71
CA TRP A 54 -0.26 -0.41 -13.97
C TRP A 54 1.22 -0.62 -14.32
N SER A 55 1.59 -0.44 -15.60
CA SER A 55 2.98 -0.48 -16.05
C SER A 55 3.82 0.62 -15.40
N PHE A 56 3.30 1.84 -15.29
CA PHE A 56 3.95 2.94 -14.61
C PHE A 56 4.20 2.62 -13.11
N PHE A 57 3.19 2.08 -12.40
CA PHE A 57 3.37 1.65 -11.01
C PHE A 57 4.39 0.52 -10.87
N THR A 58 4.40 -0.42 -11.80
CA THR A 58 5.43 -1.46 -11.87
C THR A 58 6.83 -0.84 -11.96
N GLY A 59 7.00 0.17 -12.81
CA GLY A 59 8.25 0.91 -12.95
C GLY A 59 8.67 1.64 -11.67
N LEU A 60 7.71 2.28 -10.97
CA LEU A 60 7.95 2.92 -9.68
C LEU A 60 8.47 1.93 -8.63
N ILE A 61 7.85 0.75 -8.53
CA ILE A 61 8.25 -0.27 -7.56
C ILE A 61 9.63 -0.83 -7.90
N ILE A 62 9.90 -1.14 -9.16
CA ILE A 62 11.22 -1.62 -9.58
C ILE A 62 12.29 -0.58 -9.27
N GLY A 63 12.04 0.70 -9.58
CA GLY A 63 12.95 1.81 -9.25
C GLY A 63 13.22 1.91 -7.75
N SER A 64 12.17 1.80 -6.93
CA SER A 64 12.29 1.83 -5.47
C SER A 64 13.09 0.66 -4.91
N VAL A 65 12.89 -0.55 -5.43
CA VAL A 65 13.65 -1.74 -5.03
C VAL A 65 15.13 -1.58 -5.40
N ILE A 66 15.43 -1.13 -6.63
CA ILE A 66 16.82 -0.89 -7.07
C ILE A 66 17.50 0.13 -6.14
N TYR A 67 16.82 1.21 -5.83
CA TYR A 67 17.34 2.24 -4.93
C TYR A 67 17.62 1.72 -3.52
N LEU A 68 16.64 1.05 -2.90
CA LEU A 68 16.76 0.51 -1.54
C LEU A 68 17.88 -0.54 -1.44
N LEU A 69 18.00 -1.41 -2.45
CA LEU A 69 19.07 -2.42 -2.50
C LEU A 69 20.46 -1.79 -2.75
N ARG A 70 20.53 -0.67 -3.45
CA ARG A 70 21.79 0.08 -3.59
C ARG A 70 22.21 0.75 -2.30
N GLN A 71 21.26 1.29 -1.54
CA GLN A 71 21.54 1.89 -0.22
C GLN A 71 21.88 0.85 0.84
N ASN A 72 21.19 -0.28 0.84
CA ASN A 72 21.34 -1.34 1.82
C ASN A 72 21.60 -2.69 1.11
N PRO A 73 22.80 -2.87 0.53
CA PRO A 73 23.08 -4.08 -0.23
C PRO A 73 23.04 -5.33 0.66
N PRO A 74 22.32 -6.39 0.28
CA PRO A 74 22.24 -7.65 1.02
C PRO A 74 23.54 -8.43 0.85
N ARG A 75 24.58 -8.07 1.59
CA ARG A 75 25.93 -8.64 1.46
C ARG A 75 26.06 -10.00 2.13
N ARG A 76 25.30 -10.26 3.20
CA ARG A 76 25.33 -11.53 3.93
C ARG A 76 24.37 -12.53 3.28
N LYS A 77 24.70 -13.80 3.30
CA LYS A 77 23.79 -14.87 2.81
C LYS A 77 22.44 -14.84 3.51
N ILE A 78 22.41 -14.45 4.79
CA ILE A 78 21.16 -14.32 5.54
C ILE A 78 20.29 -13.18 5.00
N ASP A 79 20.87 -12.04 4.59
CA ASP A 79 20.11 -10.91 4.03
C ASP A 79 19.48 -11.32 2.66
N GLN A 80 20.24 -12.08 1.86
CA GLN A 80 19.74 -12.63 0.58
C GLN A 80 18.61 -13.64 0.81
N LEU A 81 18.74 -14.49 1.84
CA LEU A 81 17.70 -15.43 2.24
C LEU A 81 16.43 -14.68 2.69
N MET A 82 16.58 -13.62 3.48
CA MET A 82 15.46 -12.79 3.94
C MET A 82 14.78 -12.06 2.78
N PHE A 83 15.54 -11.59 1.80
CA PHE A 83 14.99 -11.05 0.55
C PHE A 83 14.15 -12.10 -0.19
N ALA A 84 14.72 -13.28 -0.42
CA ALA A 84 14.02 -14.37 -1.10
C ALA A 84 12.76 -14.81 -0.33
N LEU A 85 12.84 -14.89 1.00
CA LEU A 85 11.69 -15.19 1.86
C LEU A 85 10.58 -14.13 1.69
N GLY A 86 10.95 -12.84 1.66
CA GLY A 86 10.01 -11.75 1.39
C GLY A 86 9.30 -11.91 0.05
N VAL A 87 10.04 -12.23 -1.02
CA VAL A 87 9.46 -12.50 -2.35
C VAL A 87 8.47 -13.65 -2.28
N VAL A 88 8.87 -14.79 -1.70
CA VAL A 88 8.03 -16.01 -1.62
C VAL A 88 6.75 -15.74 -0.81
N ILE A 89 6.85 -15.04 0.32
CA ILE A 89 5.68 -14.71 1.15
C ILE A 89 4.73 -13.80 0.39
N ALA A 90 5.20 -12.68 -0.17
CA ALA A 90 4.34 -11.73 -0.87
C ALA A 90 3.73 -12.34 -2.14
N TYR A 91 4.50 -13.11 -2.90
CA TYR A 91 3.99 -13.84 -4.05
C TYR A 91 2.96 -14.90 -3.62
N GLY A 92 3.25 -15.69 -2.57
CA GLY A 92 2.32 -16.69 -2.04
C GLY A 92 1.00 -16.07 -1.58
N ILE A 93 1.04 -14.91 -0.89
CA ILE A 93 -0.16 -14.14 -0.54
C ILE A 93 -0.92 -13.70 -1.80
N SER A 94 -0.20 -13.29 -2.85
CA SER A 94 -0.83 -12.78 -4.08
C SER A 94 -1.58 -13.82 -4.91
N ILE A 95 -1.23 -15.10 -4.75
CA ILE A 95 -1.87 -16.23 -5.46
C ILE A 95 -2.75 -17.08 -4.53
N ALA A 96 -2.82 -16.73 -3.25
CA ALA A 96 -3.60 -17.50 -2.28
C ALA A 96 -5.10 -17.40 -2.61
N PRO A 97 -5.84 -18.52 -2.57
CA PRO A 97 -7.28 -18.48 -2.74
C PRO A 97 -7.95 -17.78 -1.56
N ALA A 98 -9.04 -17.06 -1.85
CA ALA A 98 -9.83 -16.44 -0.78
C ALA A 98 -10.44 -17.51 0.14
N VAL A 99 -10.33 -17.29 1.45
CA VAL A 99 -10.93 -18.14 2.49
C VAL A 99 -12.25 -17.51 2.90
N ALA A 100 -13.33 -18.27 2.95
CA ALA A 100 -14.62 -17.79 3.42
C ALA A 100 -14.70 -17.91 4.96
N LEU A 101 -14.30 -16.84 5.67
CA LEU A 101 -14.49 -16.74 7.10
C LEU A 101 -15.87 -16.17 7.45
N GLU A 102 -16.47 -16.64 8.53
CA GLU A 102 -17.69 -16.04 9.07
C GLU A 102 -17.41 -14.63 9.61
N GLY A 103 -18.24 -13.66 9.25
CA GLY A 103 -18.10 -12.25 9.65
C GLY A 103 -18.58 -11.97 11.09
N ASN A 104 -18.14 -12.76 12.07
CA ASN A 104 -18.44 -12.53 13.49
C ASN A 104 -17.49 -11.49 14.11
N HIS A 105 -17.80 -11.02 15.33
CA HIS A 105 -17.01 -9.98 16.00
C HIS A 105 -15.55 -10.38 16.22
N ILE A 106 -15.28 -11.66 16.50
CA ILE A 106 -13.92 -12.15 16.75
C ILE A 106 -13.12 -12.12 15.46
N THR A 107 -13.66 -12.63 14.37
CA THR A 107 -12.99 -12.61 13.05
C THR A 107 -12.79 -11.19 12.55
N MET A 108 -13.76 -10.29 12.77
CA MET A 108 -13.63 -8.88 12.39
C MET A 108 -12.57 -8.14 13.22
N PHE A 109 -12.40 -8.47 14.49
CA PHE A 109 -11.33 -7.94 15.33
C PHE A 109 -9.94 -8.34 14.79
N PHE A 110 -9.73 -9.62 14.54
CA PHE A 110 -8.45 -10.12 14.00
C PHE A 110 -8.22 -9.65 12.56
N ALA A 111 -9.27 -9.57 11.74
CA ALA A 111 -9.18 -9.04 10.39
C ALA A 111 -8.74 -7.57 10.39
N GLY A 112 -9.28 -6.74 11.28
CA GLY A 112 -8.84 -5.37 11.48
C GLY A 112 -7.37 -5.28 11.89
N SER A 113 -6.96 -6.12 12.84
CA SER A 113 -5.57 -6.19 13.30
C SER A 113 -4.63 -6.56 12.16
N ILE A 114 -4.89 -7.63 11.43
CA ILE A 114 -4.02 -8.12 10.35
C ILE A 114 -4.03 -7.15 9.16
N ALA A 115 -5.20 -6.62 8.77
CA ALA A 115 -5.31 -5.72 7.64
C ALA A 115 -4.53 -4.41 7.86
N LEU A 116 -4.63 -3.80 9.05
CA LEU A 116 -3.88 -2.57 9.35
C LEU A 116 -2.37 -2.83 9.55
N CYS A 117 -1.99 -3.98 10.11
CA CYS A 117 -0.58 -4.39 10.16
C CYS A 117 0.00 -4.59 8.75
N ALA A 118 -0.77 -5.25 7.87
CA ALA A 118 -0.34 -5.49 6.49
C ALA A 118 -0.11 -4.18 5.71
N MET A 119 -0.87 -3.12 5.97
CA MET A 119 -0.68 -1.81 5.33
C MET A 119 0.65 -1.13 5.68
N ILE A 120 1.31 -1.51 6.77
CA ILE A 120 2.67 -1.01 7.08
C ILE A 120 3.71 -1.70 6.19
N LEU A 121 3.45 -2.93 5.78
CA LEU A 121 4.36 -3.68 4.93
C LEU A 121 4.23 -3.20 3.48
N PRO A 122 5.34 -2.82 2.82
CA PRO A 122 5.28 -2.35 1.45
C PRO A 122 4.80 -3.46 0.51
N GLY A 123 3.89 -3.12 -0.39
CA GLY A 123 3.37 -4.05 -1.40
C GLY A 123 2.17 -4.90 -0.96
N ILE A 124 1.66 -4.76 0.27
CA ILE A 124 0.47 -5.47 0.74
C ILE A 124 -0.63 -4.46 1.09
N SER A 125 -1.82 -4.66 0.52
CA SER A 125 -2.99 -3.83 0.79
C SER A 125 -3.88 -4.46 1.86
N GLY A 126 -4.29 -3.66 2.86
CA GLY A 126 -5.22 -4.14 3.89
C GLY A 126 -6.58 -4.57 3.35
N SER A 127 -7.09 -3.89 2.32
CA SER A 127 -8.33 -4.30 1.65
C SER A 127 -8.17 -5.63 0.91
N PHE A 128 -7.00 -5.89 0.31
CA PHE A 128 -6.70 -7.19 -0.29
C PHE A 128 -6.68 -8.31 0.76
N ILE A 129 -6.14 -8.06 1.94
CA ILE A 129 -6.21 -9.03 3.06
C ILE A 129 -7.66 -9.32 3.44
N LEU A 130 -8.54 -8.31 3.49
CA LEU A 130 -9.97 -8.54 3.76
C LEU A 130 -10.65 -9.37 2.66
N VAL A 131 -10.29 -9.17 1.38
CA VAL A 131 -10.76 -10.00 0.28
C VAL A 131 -10.28 -11.44 0.45
N LEU A 132 -8.99 -11.62 0.76
CA LEU A 132 -8.39 -12.94 0.98
C LEU A 132 -9.06 -13.71 2.14
N LEU A 133 -9.45 -12.99 3.21
CA LEU A 133 -10.18 -13.56 4.35
C LEU A 133 -11.69 -13.74 4.09
N GLY A 134 -12.21 -13.32 2.93
CA GLY A 134 -13.64 -13.35 2.61
C GLY A 134 -14.50 -12.35 3.40
N LEU A 135 -13.85 -11.44 4.14
CA LEU A 135 -14.53 -10.49 5.04
C LEU A 135 -14.77 -9.11 4.41
N TYR A 136 -14.26 -8.86 3.20
CA TYR A 136 -14.45 -7.58 2.52
C TYR A 136 -15.92 -7.22 2.28
N PRO A 137 -16.82 -8.14 1.83
CA PRO A 137 -18.24 -7.83 1.69
C PRO A 137 -18.90 -7.46 3.02
N VAL A 138 -18.56 -8.16 4.10
CA VAL A 138 -19.08 -7.88 5.46
C VAL A 138 -18.66 -6.47 5.90
N PHE A 139 -17.38 -6.11 5.71
CA PHE A 139 -16.84 -4.81 6.06
C PHE A 139 -17.51 -3.67 5.28
N ILE A 140 -17.69 -3.82 3.96
CA ILE A 140 -18.37 -2.82 3.13
C ILE A 140 -19.85 -2.68 3.50
N THR A 141 -20.53 -3.79 3.78
CA THR A 141 -21.93 -3.79 4.24
C THR A 141 -22.06 -3.09 5.59
N ALA A 142 -21.13 -3.34 6.52
CA ALA A 142 -21.09 -2.67 7.81
C ALA A 142 -20.92 -1.15 7.68
N ILE A 143 -20.09 -0.68 6.73
CA ILE A 143 -19.95 0.76 6.41
C ILE A 143 -21.25 1.31 5.82
N ALA A 144 -21.82 0.63 4.82
CA ALA A 144 -23.02 1.11 4.11
C ALA A 144 -24.24 1.22 5.04
N ASN A 145 -24.37 0.29 6.00
CA ASN A 145 -25.50 0.22 6.95
C ASN A 145 -25.17 0.85 8.30
N PHE A 146 -24.03 1.52 8.48
CA PHE A 146 -23.60 2.11 9.75
C PHE A 146 -23.64 1.15 10.93
N GLN A 147 -23.24 -0.13 10.71
CA GLN A 147 -23.17 -1.14 11.76
C GLN A 147 -21.99 -0.85 12.70
N LEU A 148 -22.22 0.05 13.65
CA LEU A 148 -21.17 0.58 14.54
C LEU A 148 -20.52 -0.50 15.41
N ASP A 149 -21.24 -1.54 15.78
CA ASP A 149 -20.74 -2.69 16.52
C ASP A 149 -19.60 -3.39 15.79
N ILE A 150 -19.80 -3.74 14.52
CA ILE A 150 -18.80 -4.38 13.66
C ILE A 150 -17.62 -3.41 13.37
N LEU A 151 -17.94 -2.15 13.06
CA LEU A 151 -16.92 -1.15 12.73
C LEU A 151 -16.02 -0.82 13.93
N LEU A 152 -16.58 -0.70 15.13
CA LEU A 152 -15.81 -0.45 16.35
C LEU A 152 -14.94 -1.64 16.73
N VAL A 153 -15.46 -2.86 16.58
CA VAL A 153 -14.67 -4.07 16.80
C VAL A 153 -13.52 -4.17 15.82
N PHE A 154 -13.77 -3.94 14.53
CA PHE A 154 -12.72 -3.89 13.50
C PHE A 154 -11.67 -2.81 13.79
N ALA A 155 -12.11 -1.60 14.12
CA ALA A 155 -11.21 -0.48 14.43
C ALA A 155 -10.38 -0.75 15.70
N SER A 156 -10.98 -1.33 16.75
CA SER A 156 -10.27 -1.68 17.99
C SER A 156 -9.20 -2.75 17.75
N GLY A 157 -9.50 -3.77 16.94
CA GLY A 157 -8.53 -4.76 16.49
C GLY A 157 -7.41 -4.12 15.70
N GLY A 158 -7.75 -3.23 14.77
CA GLY A 158 -6.80 -2.48 13.96
C GLY A 158 -5.85 -1.62 14.77
N VAL A 159 -6.36 -0.84 15.72
CA VAL A 159 -5.54 0.00 16.62
C VAL A 159 -4.60 -0.84 17.46
N LEU A 160 -5.09 -1.92 18.07
CA LEU A 160 -4.27 -2.84 18.87
C LEU A 160 -3.19 -3.50 18.02
N GLY A 161 -3.56 -4.04 16.85
CA GLY A 161 -2.61 -4.64 15.92
C GLY A 161 -1.53 -3.66 15.49
N LEU A 162 -1.93 -2.45 15.08
CA LEU A 162 -1.02 -1.39 14.66
C LEU A 162 -0.04 -0.99 15.77
N MET A 163 -0.51 -0.84 17.02
CA MET A 163 0.33 -0.51 18.17
C MET A 163 1.35 -1.61 18.48
N LEU A 164 0.94 -2.85 18.47
CA LEU A 164 1.82 -4.00 18.74
C LEU A 164 2.83 -4.17 17.59
N PHE A 165 2.34 -4.15 16.36
CA PHE A 165 3.17 -4.35 15.18
C PHE A 165 4.17 -3.22 14.96
N SER A 166 3.80 -1.96 15.20
CA SER A 166 4.73 -0.83 15.08
C SER A 166 5.88 -0.92 16.09
N ARG A 167 5.59 -1.33 17.34
CA ARG A 167 6.64 -1.58 18.34
C ARG A 167 7.55 -2.75 17.94
N PHE A 168 6.96 -3.84 17.47
CA PHE A 168 7.69 -5.00 16.97
C PHE A 168 8.59 -4.62 15.79
N LEU A 169 8.05 -3.90 14.81
CA LEU A 169 8.80 -3.47 13.63
C LEU A 169 9.93 -2.50 13.99
N THR A 170 9.68 -1.56 14.91
CA THR A 170 10.71 -0.64 15.41
C THR A 170 11.85 -1.41 16.09
N TRP A 171 11.52 -2.37 16.95
CA TRP A 171 12.51 -3.25 17.57
C TRP A 171 13.29 -4.07 16.53
N LEU A 172 12.60 -4.62 15.54
CA LEU A 172 13.21 -5.42 14.48
C LEU A 172 14.16 -4.57 13.61
N LEU A 173 13.75 -3.35 13.25
CA LEU A 173 14.58 -2.40 12.50
C LEU A 173 15.80 -1.95 13.30
N SER A 174 15.66 -1.72 14.60
CA SER A 174 16.81 -1.34 15.44
C SER A 174 17.85 -2.46 15.61
N ARG A 175 17.41 -3.73 15.56
CA ARG A 175 18.29 -4.88 15.80
C ARG A 175 18.82 -5.52 14.51
N PHE A 176 17.99 -5.54 13.45
CA PHE A 176 18.23 -6.30 12.21
C PHE A 176 17.96 -5.47 10.95
N HIS A 177 18.39 -4.21 10.95
CA HIS A 177 18.06 -3.22 9.91
C HIS A 177 18.18 -3.77 8.48
N THR A 178 19.36 -4.31 8.09
CA THR A 178 19.62 -4.79 6.73
C THR A 178 18.72 -5.96 6.35
N MET A 179 18.47 -6.90 7.28
CA MET A 179 17.58 -8.04 7.04
C MET A 179 16.14 -7.57 6.79
N VAL A 180 15.67 -6.63 7.61
CA VAL A 180 14.29 -6.09 7.47
C VAL A 180 14.14 -5.36 6.14
N ILE A 181 15.08 -4.49 5.78
CA ILE A 181 15.04 -3.80 4.48
C ILE A 181 15.09 -4.81 3.32
N ALA A 182 15.94 -5.84 3.42
CA ALA A 182 16.00 -6.89 2.41
C ALA A 182 14.64 -7.62 2.28
N THR A 183 14.00 -7.99 3.40
CA THR A 183 12.68 -8.62 3.40
C THR A 183 11.61 -7.70 2.81
N MET A 184 11.62 -6.41 3.15
CA MET A 184 10.70 -5.41 2.59
C MET A 184 10.89 -5.23 1.09
N CYS A 185 12.15 -5.20 0.62
CA CYS A 185 12.43 -5.20 -0.82
C CYS A 185 11.91 -6.48 -1.49
N GLY A 186 12.02 -7.63 -0.81
CA GLY A 186 11.44 -8.89 -1.25
C GLY A 186 9.91 -8.80 -1.36
N PHE A 187 9.22 -8.21 -0.39
CA PHE A 187 7.77 -7.97 -0.47
C PHE A 187 7.38 -7.12 -1.67
N LEU A 188 8.11 -6.04 -1.94
CA LEU A 188 7.88 -5.21 -3.12
C LEU A 188 8.01 -5.99 -4.42
N VAL A 189 9.04 -6.83 -4.53
CA VAL A 189 9.23 -7.69 -5.73
C VAL A 189 8.11 -8.73 -5.84
N GLY A 190 7.76 -9.41 -4.75
CA GLY A 190 6.67 -10.39 -4.74
C GLY A 190 5.31 -9.79 -5.07
N SER A 191 5.07 -8.52 -4.66
CA SER A 191 3.82 -7.80 -4.95
C SER A 191 3.68 -7.37 -6.42
N LEU A 192 4.74 -7.40 -7.23
CA LEU A 192 4.66 -7.11 -8.67
C LEU A 192 3.65 -8.03 -9.37
N ASN A 193 3.44 -9.23 -8.85
CA ASN A 193 2.40 -10.14 -9.34
C ASN A 193 0.99 -9.52 -9.27
N VAL A 194 0.71 -8.74 -8.19
CA VAL A 194 -0.60 -8.09 -8.00
C VAL A 194 -0.82 -6.91 -8.93
N ILE A 195 0.23 -6.21 -9.34
CA ILE A 195 0.14 -5.02 -10.19
C ILE A 195 0.52 -5.27 -11.65
N TRP A 196 0.70 -6.53 -12.02
CA TRP A 196 1.01 -6.90 -13.40
C TRP A 196 -0.02 -6.31 -14.37
N PRO A 197 0.37 -5.63 -15.47
CA PRO A 197 -0.57 -4.92 -16.32
C PRO A 197 -1.54 -5.84 -17.08
N TRP A 198 -1.03 -6.91 -17.66
CA TRP A 198 -1.81 -7.82 -18.51
C TRP A 198 -2.39 -8.95 -17.68
N LYS A 199 -3.66 -8.79 -17.27
CA LYS A 199 -4.40 -9.76 -16.45
C LYS A 199 -5.66 -10.23 -17.13
N LEU A 200 -5.92 -11.50 -17.04
CA LEU A 200 -7.23 -12.10 -17.31
C LEU A 200 -7.96 -12.25 -15.97
N VAL A 201 -9.08 -11.56 -15.82
CA VAL A 201 -9.95 -11.73 -14.65
C VAL A 201 -10.69 -13.06 -14.82
N THR A 202 -10.44 -14.00 -13.91
CA THR A 202 -11.06 -15.34 -13.91
C THR A 202 -12.30 -15.38 -13.01
N GLU A 203 -12.27 -14.65 -11.90
CA GLU A 203 -13.39 -14.56 -10.97
C GLU A 203 -13.59 -13.14 -10.50
N SER A 204 -14.84 -12.66 -10.52
CA SER A 204 -15.21 -11.37 -9.99
C SER A 204 -16.60 -11.40 -9.36
N VAL A 205 -16.81 -10.56 -8.34
CA VAL A 205 -18.10 -10.37 -7.67
C VAL A 205 -18.49 -8.90 -7.79
N ILE A 206 -19.75 -8.66 -8.10
CA ILE A 206 -20.28 -7.30 -8.12
C ILE A 206 -20.72 -6.94 -6.69
N SER A 207 -20.10 -5.92 -6.12
CA SER A 207 -20.51 -5.38 -4.82
C SER A 207 -21.89 -4.73 -4.90
N GLN A 208 -22.60 -4.64 -3.77
CA GLN A 208 -23.88 -3.91 -3.66
C GLN A 208 -23.78 -2.44 -4.14
N SER A 209 -22.59 -1.87 -4.16
CA SER A 209 -22.30 -0.54 -4.72
C SER A 209 -22.06 -0.53 -6.24
N GLY A 210 -22.27 -1.66 -6.94
CA GLY A 210 -22.04 -1.80 -8.39
C GLY A 210 -20.55 -1.89 -8.80
N LYS A 211 -19.62 -1.94 -7.85
CA LYS A 211 -18.19 -2.11 -8.17
C LYS A 211 -17.86 -3.57 -8.39
N VAL A 212 -17.12 -3.85 -9.48
CA VAL A 212 -16.55 -5.18 -9.74
C VAL A 212 -15.34 -5.38 -8.82
N ILE A 213 -15.42 -6.41 -7.98
CA ILE A 213 -14.30 -6.85 -7.12
C ILE A 213 -13.71 -8.09 -7.78
N VAL A 214 -12.46 -7.99 -8.20
CA VAL A 214 -11.71 -9.11 -8.77
C VAL A 214 -11.28 -10.02 -7.63
N LEU A 215 -11.73 -11.28 -7.65
CA LEU A 215 -11.35 -12.31 -6.67
C LEU A 215 -10.16 -13.13 -7.16
N ALA A 216 -10.13 -13.46 -8.44
CA ALA A 216 -9.03 -14.18 -9.05
C ALA A 216 -8.67 -13.61 -10.42
N SER A 217 -7.39 -13.60 -10.73
CA SER A 217 -6.87 -13.18 -12.03
C SER A 217 -5.58 -13.91 -12.38
N GLU A 218 -5.39 -14.19 -13.65
CA GLU A 218 -4.17 -14.78 -14.19
C GLU A 218 -3.32 -13.73 -14.90
N ASN A 219 -2.02 -13.75 -14.67
CA ASN A 219 -1.08 -12.86 -15.34
C ASN A 219 -0.70 -13.47 -16.69
N LEU A 220 -0.89 -12.71 -17.74
CA LEU A 220 -0.61 -13.10 -19.11
C LEU A 220 0.60 -12.33 -19.67
N LEU A 221 1.21 -12.87 -20.72
CA LEU A 221 2.14 -12.11 -21.55
C LEU A 221 1.34 -11.21 -22.53
N PRO A 222 1.93 -10.10 -23.04
CA PRO A 222 1.23 -9.19 -23.95
C PRO A 222 0.56 -9.87 -25.14
N GLY A 223 1.25 -10.86 -25.74
CA GLY A 223 0.71 -11.61 -26.88
C GLY A 223 -0.42 -12.58 -26.53
N GLU A 224 -0.40 -13.13 -25.31
CA GLU A 224 -1.48 -13.99 -24.77
C GLU A 224 -2.70 -13.15 -24.39
N PHE A 225 -2.46 -11.96 -23.78
CA PHE A 225 -3.51 -11.01 -23.44
C PHE A 225 -4.32 -10.60 -24.66
N SER A 226 -3.66 -10.26 -25.77
CA SER A 226 -4.33 -9.91 -27.02
C SER A 226 -5.23 -11.04 -27.54
N ARG A 227 -4.80 -12.31 -27.41
CA ARG A 227 -5.58 -13.47 -27.85
C ARG A 227 -6.75 -13.79 -26.88
N ALA A 228 -6.51 -13.68 -25.57
CA ALA A 228 -7.49 -14.07 -24.56
C ALA A 228 -8.57 -13.00 -24.34
N VAL A 229 -8.18 -11.73 -24.35
CA VAL A 229 -9.08 -10.60 -24.05
C VAL A 229 -9.58 -9.90 -25.32
N GLY A 230 -8.91 -10.10 -26.48
CA GLY A 230 -9.27 -9.47 -27.74
C GLY A 230 -8.97 -7.97 -27.80
N GLN A 231 -8.15 -7.44 -26.88
CA GLN A 231 -7.75 -6.04 -26.80
C GLN A 231 -6.29 -5.85 -27.19
N ASP A 232 -5.95 -4.65 -27.68
CA ASP A 232 -4.56 -4.29 -27.94
C ASP A 232 -3.79 -4.24 -26.60
N PRO A 233 -2.68 -4.99 -26.47
CA PRO A 233 -1.88 -5.01 -25.25
C PRO A 233 -1.11 -3.71 -25.00
N LEU A 234 -1.11 -2.74 -25.92
CA LEU A 234 -0.44 -1.45 -25.85
C LEU A 234 1.02 -1.59 -25.36
N THR A 235 1.72 -2.61 -25.81
CA THR A 235 3.04 -3.02 -25.27
C THR A 235 4.05 -1.88 -25.30
N LEU A 236 4.11 -1.12 -26.39
CA LEU A 236 5.04 0.01 -26.50
C LEU A 236 4.73 1.09 -25.47
N LEU A 237 3.45 1.44 -25.30
CA LEU A 237 3.01 2.45 -24.35
C LEU A 237 3.25 1.98 -22.90
N CYS A 238 3.05 0.71 -22.62
CA CYS A 238 3.32 0.08 -21.32
C CYS A 238 4.82 0.12 -20.99
N VAL A 239 5.70 -0.18 -21.95
CA VAL A 239 7.15 -0.10 -21.78
C VAL A 239 7.61 1.34 -21.53
N ILE A 240 7.05 2.32 -22.26
CA ILE A 240 7.33 3.73 -22.03
C ILE A 240 6.87 4.15 -20.62
N ALA A 241 5.67 3.80 -20.22
CA ALA A 241 5.12 4.11 -18.90
C ALA A 241 5.94 3.50 -17.77
N LEU A 242 6.34 2.23 -17.89
CA LEU A 242 7.23 1.55 -16.95
C LEU A 242 8.58 2.27 -16.83
N SER A 243 9.18 2.63 -17.99
CA SER A 243 10.46 3.35 -18.03
C SER A 243 10.34 4.73 -17.38
N LEU A 244 9.22 5.44 -17.59
CA LEU A 244 8.94 6.72 -16.94
C LEU A 244 8.85 6.57 -15.40
N GLY A 245 8.13 5.55 -14.91
CA GLY A 245 8.04 5.28 -13.47
C GLY A 245 9.41 5.01 -12.86
N LEU A 246 10.20 4.16 -13.50
CA LEU A 246 11.56 3.82 -13.08
C LEU A 246 12.47 5.04 -13.04
N VAL A 247 12.51 5.81 -14.14
CA VAL A 247 13.35 7.02 -14.25
C VAL A 247 12.91 8.08 -13.25
N LEU A 248 11.63 8.24 -13.01
CA LEU A 248 11.10 9.20 -12.03
C LEU A 248 11.62 8.92 -10.63
N VAL A 249 11.56 7.67 -10.17
CA VAL A 249 12.08 7.30 -8.83
C VAL A 249 13.59 7.53 -8.76
N LEU A 250 14.35 6.97 -9.71
CA LEU A 250 15.80 7.07 -9.68
C LEU A 250 16.28 8.52 -9.87
N GLY A 251 15.55 9.32 -10.66
CA GLY A 251 15.83 10.74 -10.87
C GLY A 251 15.58 11.58 -9.61
N LEU A 252 14.43 11.39 -8.95
CA LEU A 252 14.12 12.08 -7.70
C LEU A 252 15.13 11.76 -6.61
N GLU A 253 15.55 10.50 -6.52
CA GLU A 253 16.55 10.07 -5.54
C GLU A 253 17.93 10.67 -5.85
N TYR A 254 18.33 10.70 -7.10
CA TYR A 254 19.58 11.35 -7.51
C TYR A 254 19.59 12.85 -7.12
N ILE A 255 18.48 13.53 -7.37
CA ILE A 255 18.31 14.93 -6.99
C ILE A 255 18.34 15.09 -5.46
N GLY A 256 17.62 14.23 -4.72
CA GLY A 256 17.57 14.25 -3.25
C GLY A 256 18.94 14.06 -2.60
N VAL A 257 19.74 13.12 -3.10
CA VAL A 257 21.11 12.89 -2.62
C VAL A 257 22.01 14.11 -2.89
N LYS A 258 21.91 14.70 -4.09
CA LYS A 258 22.70 15.89 -4.46
C LYS A 258 22.39 17.09 -3.57
N TYR A 259 21.11 17.35 -3.29
CA TYR A 259 20.73 18.45 -2.37
C TYR A 259 21.14 18.19 -0.93
N ARG A 260 21.08 16.94 -0.45
CA ARG A 260 21.53 16.59 0.90
C ARG A 260 23.04 16.78 1.09
N GLN A 261 23.86 16.58 0.05
CA GLN A 261 25.30 16.83 0.08
C GLN A 261 25.66 18.34 -0.03
N GLN A 262 24.74 19.17 -0.50
CA GLN A 262 24.94 20.63 -0.64
C GLN A 262 24.37 21.45 0.53
N ALA A 263 23.59 20.85 1.42
CA ALA A 263 23.13 21.52 2.62
C ALA A 263 24.31 21.73 3.58
N PRO A 264 24.74 22.98 3.88
CA PRO A 264 25.82 23.22 4.82
C PRO A 264 25.38 22.74 6.20
N GLY A 265 26.16 21.84 6.78
CA GLY A 265 26.23 21.39 8.16
C GLY A 265 25.01 21.71 9.05
N GLY A 266 24.21 20.70 9.29
CA GLY A 266 23.38 20.60 10.47
C GLY A 266 24.00 19.53 11.38
N ASP A 267 24.95 19.95 12.20
CA ASP A 267 25.41 19.22 13.38
C ASP A 267 24.31 19.17 14.44
#